data_a96d02c48be96151d62b984380b82dfb
#
_entry.id   a96d02c48be96151d62b984380b82dfb
#
_cell.length_a   1.000
_cell.length_b   1.000
_cell.length_c   1.000
_cell.angle_alpha   90.00
_cell.angle_beta   90.00
_cell.angle_gamma   90.00
#
_symmetry.space_group_name_H-M   'P 1'
#
loop_
_entity.id
_entity.type
_entity.pdbx_description
1 polymer ?
#
loop_
_entity_poly.entity_id
_entity_poly.type
_entity_poly.pdbx_seq_one_letter_code
_entity_poly.pdbx_strand_id
1 'polypeptide(L)'
;VAIVERERHLGGILRQCIHPGFGLSHFKQELTGPEYAQRFIDQVRTTDIALFLDSMVLGIDSGKPTEDTAVHTVTLMSPTGMLQLIGRAVVLAMGCRERTRSEIKIPGSRPAGVFTAGLAQRYINIENLKPGSRAVILGSGDIGLIMARRCTLEGTSVEGVYELMPYANGLRRNVKNCLDDFGIPLHLSPTVTRVIGHD
;
A
#
# COMPACT_ATOMS: atom_id res chain seq x y z
N VAL A 1 -11.71 -11.86 -20.64
CA VAL A 1 -10.94 -10.94 -19.80
C VAL A 1 -10.08 -11.76 -18.84
N ALA A 2 -8.88 -11.28 -18.48
CA ALA A 2 -8.01 -11.90 -17.49
C ALA A 2 -7.59 -10.86 -16.45
N ILE A 3 -7.49 -11.27 -15.20
CA ILE A 3 -6.86 -10.51 -14.11
C ILE A 3 -5.57 -11.22 -13.71
N VAL A 4 -4.47 -10.48 -13.69
CA VAL A 4 -3.17 -10.95 -13.20
C VAL A 4 -2.88 -10.26 -11.87
N GLU A 5 -2.66 -11.04 -10.82
CA GLU A 5 -2.38 -10.56 -9.47
C GLU A 5 -1.14 -11.29 -8.93
N ARG A 6 -0.17 -10.52 -8.44
CA ARG A 6 1.07 -11.09 -7.88
C ARG A 6 0.86 -11.75 -6.51
N GLU A 7 -0.17 -11.33 -5.78
CA GLU A 7 -0.50 -11.93 -4.50
C GLU A 7 -1.38 -13.19 -4.70
N ARG A 8 -1.42 -14.04 -3.69
CA ARG A 8 -2.25 -15.27 -3.70
C ARG A 8 -3.75 -14.98 -3.63
N HIS A 9 -4.11 -13.73 -3.39
CA HIS A 9 -5.49 -13.29 -3.17
C HIS A 9 -5.75 -11.98 -3.90
N LEU A 10 -6.93 -11.83 -4.44
CA LEU A 10 -7.42 -10.56 -4.96
C LEU A 10 -7.59 -9.52 -3.84
N GLY A 11 -7.63 -8.23 -4.23
CA GLY A 11 -7.90 -7.11 -3.33
C GLY A 11 -6.73 -6.17 -3.12
N GLY A 12 -5.52 -6.58 -3.50
CA GLY A 12 -4.32 -5.75 -3.48
C GLY A 12 -4.08 -5.09 -2.10
N ILE A 13 -3.70 -3.82 -2.13
CA ILE A 13 -3.39 -3.03 -0.93
C ILE A 13 -4.58 -2.87 0.03
N LEU A 14 -5.81 -2.96 -0.47
CA LEU A 14 -7.00 -2.82 0.36
C LEU A 14 -7.09 -3.88 1.46
N ARG A 15 -6.52 -5.07 1.24
CA ARG A 15 -6.51 -6.14 2.24
C ARG A 15 -5.81 -5.75 3.55
N GLN A 16 -4.82 -4.89 3.49
CA GLN A 16 -4.11 -4.41 4.68
C GLN A 16 -4.68 -3.10 5.23
N CYS A 17 -5.59 -2.42 4.50
CA CYS A 17 -6.22 -1.17 4.92
C CYS A 17 -7.44 -1.45 5.80
N ILE A 18 -7.24 -1.95 7.01
CA ILE A 18 -8.33 -2.36 7.92
C ILE A 18 -9.05 -1.19 8.60
N HIS A 19 -8.67 0.06 8.29
CA HIS A 19 -9.36 1.26 8.76
C HIS A 19 -10.59 1.57 7.90
N PRO A 20 -11.61 2.26 8.47
CA PRO A 20 -12.78 2.71 7.70
C PRO A 20 -12.45 3.88 6.77
N GLY A 21 -13.39 4.21 5.89
CA GLY A 21 -13.30 5.35 4.96
C GLY A 21 -13.46 4.97 3.49
N PHE A 22 -13.67 3.70 3.20
CA PHE A 22 -13.95 3.19 1.85
C PHE A 22 -15.45 3.07 1.59
N GLY A 23 -15.85 3.07 0.33
CA GLY A 23 -17.20 2.74 -0.11
C GLY A 23 -18.25 3.85 -0.03
N LEU A 24 -18.00 4.97 0.64
CA LEU A 24 -18.99 6.04 0.82
C LEU A 24 -19.56 6.59 -0.50
N SER A 25 -18.71 6.80 -1.50
CA SER A 25 -19.14 7.30 -2.81
C SER A 25 -19.84 6.23 -3.64
N HIS A 26 -19.36 5.00 -3.63
CA HIS A 26 -19.83 3.92 -4.51
C HIS A 26 -20.98 3.12 -3.88
N PHE A 27 -20.78 2.64 -2.66
CA PHE A 27 -21.78 1.79 -1.98
C PHE A 27 -22.68 2.55 -1.01
N LYS A 28 -22.45 3.85 -0.80
CA LYS A 28 -23.16 4.68 0.19
C LYS A 28 -23.06 4.12 1.62
N GLN A 29 -22.02 3.35 1.88
CA GLN A 29 -21.71 2.74 3.17
C GLN A 29 -20.24 2.96 3.49
N GLU A 30 -19.94 3.18 4.77
CA GLU A 30 -18.56 3.24 5.24
C GLU A 30 -18.07 1.82 5.48
N LEU A 31 -17.02 1.44 4.79
CA LEU A 31 -16.42 0.11 4.80
C LEU A 31 -14.95 0.21 5.16
N THR A 32 -14.39 -0.88 5.66
CA THR A 32 -12.94 -1.09 5.69
C THR A 32 -12.42 -1.47 4.30
N GLY A 33 -11.11 -1.40 4.09
CA GLY A 33 -10.49 -1.80 2.82
C GLY A 33 -10.81 -3.25 2.43
N PRO A 34 -10.66 -4.24 3.33
CA PRO A 34 -11.05 -5.63 3.05
C PRO A 34 -12.51 -5.81 2.67
N GLU A 35 -13.44 -5.18 3.38
CA GLU A 35 -14.88 -5.24 3.06
C GLU A 35 -15.18 -4.63 1.69
N TYR A 36 -14.56 -3.49 1.39
CA TYR A 36 -14.69 -2.85 0.08
C TYR A 36 -14.16 -3.74 -1.04
N ALA A 37 -12.96 -4.31 -0.88
CA ALA A 37 -12.38 -5.22 -1.85
C ALA A 37 -13.23 -6.47 -2.03
N GLN A 38 -13.77 -7.04 -0.95
CA GLN A 38 -14.57 -8.26 -0.99
C GLN A 38 -15.80 -8.11 -1.87
N ARG A 39 -16.47 -6.95 -1.84
CA ARG A 39 -17.64 -6.71 -2.71
C ARG A 39 -17.32 -6.80 -4.20
N PHE A 40 -16.15 -6.33 -4.62
CA PHE A 40 -15.70 -6.47 -6.01
C PHE A 40 -15.21 -7.88 -6.31
N ILE A 41 -14.54 -8.53 -5.37
CA ILE A 41 -14.12 -9.93 -5.51
C ILE A 41 -15.34 -10.83 -5.73
N ASP A 42 -16.41 -10.62 -4.99
CA ASP A 42 -17.64 -11.39 -5.14
C ASP A 42 -18.30 -11.17 -6.52
N GLN A 43 -18.25 -9.94 -7.05
CA GLN A 43 -18.69 -9.66 -8.41
C GLN A 43 -17.82 -10.38 -9.44
N VAL A 44 -16.49 -10.35 -9.30
CA VAL A 44 -15.57 -11.07 -10.19
C VAL A 44 -15.86 -12.57 -10.21
N ARG A 45 -16.18 -13.17 -9.06
CA ARG A 45 -16.51 -14.59 -8.94
C ARG A 45 -17.78 -15.02 -9.67
N THR A 46 -18.65 -14.07 -9.99
CA THR A 46 -19.88 -14.33 -10.79
C THR A 46 -19.66 -14.21 -12.30
N THR A 47 -18.43 -14.00 -12.72
CA THR A 47 -18.03 -13.82 -14.13
C THR A 47 -17.08 -14.93 -14.58
N ASP A 48 -16.87 -15.04 -15.89
CA ASP A 48 -15.88 -15.93 -16.56
C ASP A 48 -14.50 -15.28 -16.71
N ILE A 49 -14.17 -14.30 -15.88
CA ILE A 49 -12.85 -13.70 -15.87
C ILE A 49 -11.81 -14.72 -15.41
N ALA A 50 -10.82 -14.97 -16.25
CA ALA A 50 -9.69 -15.81 -15.88
C ALA A 50 -8.81 -15.15 -14.83
N LEU A 51 -8.46 -15.87 -13.77
CA LEU A 51 -7.64 -15.35 -12.67
C LEU A 51 -6.27 -16.02 -12.68
N PHE A 52 -5.23 -15.19 -12.76
CA PHE A 52 -3.83 -15.58 -12.61
C PHE A 52 -3.30 -14.98 -11.33
N LEU A 53 -3.49 -15.71 -10.22
CA LEU A 53 -2.99 -15.34 -8.90
C LEU A 53 -1.55 -15.84 -8.70
N ASP A 54 -0.85 -15.29 -7.70
CA ASP A 54 0.57 -15.61 -7.43
C ASP A 54 1.42 -15.48 -8.71
N SER A 55 1.07 -14.49 -9.55
CA SER A 55 1.62 -14.34 -10.90
C SER A 55 2.16 -12.93 -11.11
N MET A 56 3.45 -12.84 -11.41
CA MET A 56 4.16 -11.59 -11.62
C MET A 56 4.25 -11.26 -13.12
N VAL A 57 3.80 -10.08 -13.50
CA VAL A 57 4.06 -9.55 -14.85
C VAL A 57 5.54 -9.17 -14.96
N LEU A 58 6.23 -9.76 -15.92
CA LEU A 58 7.65 -9.48 -16.20
C LEU A 58 7.82 -8.46 -17.33
N GLY A 59 6.92 -8.47 -18.30
CA GLY A 59 7.00 -7.55 -19.44
C GLY A 59 5.67 -7.48 -20.19
N ILE A 60 5.52 -6.39 -20.92
CA ILE A 60 4.40 -6.14 -21.82
C ILE A 60 5.00 -5.67 -23.14
N ASP A 61 4.85 -6.49 -24.16
CA ASP A 61 5.27 -6.16 -25.52
C ASP A 61 4.06 -5.74 -26.33
N SER A 62 4.11 -4.52 -26.84
CA SER A 62 3.08 -4.00 -27.74
C SER A 62 3.50 -4.31 -29.17
N GLY A 63 2.78 -5.20 -29.82
CA GLY A 63 2.96 -5.48 -31.25
C GLY A 63 2.71 -4.22 -32.08
N LYS A 64 3.30 -4.17 -33.28
CA LYS A 64 3.01 -3.09 -34.24
C LYS A 64 1.52 -3.14 -34.58
N PRO A 65 0.81 -2.01 -34.50
CA PRO A 65 -0.58 -1.98 -34.94
C PRO A 65 -0.61 -2.34 -36.46
N THR A 66 -1.25 -3.45 -36.75
CA THR A 66 -1.75 -3.69 -38.11
C THR A 66 -3.12 -3.01 -38.21
N GLU A 67 -3.60 -2.67 -39.42
CA GLU A 67 -4.77 -1.81 -39.62
C GLU A 67 -6.05 -2.21 -38.86
N ASP A 68 -6.10 -3.45 -38.27
CA ASP A 68 -7.29 -3.95 -37.58
C ASP A 68 -7.09 -4.43 -36.14
N THR A 69 -5.87 -4.66 -35.63
CA THR A 69 -5.69 -5.20 -34.26
C THR A 69 -4.35 -4.84 -33.64
N ALA A 70 -4.35 -3.98 -32.61
CA ALA A 70 -3.24 -3.93 -31.67
C ALA A 70 -3.28 -5.21 -30.82
N VAL A 71 -2.17 -5.93 -30.79
CA VAL A 71 -2.02 -7.15 -29.97
C VAL A 71 -0.89 -6.92 -28.99
N HIS A 72 -1.20 -7.09 -27.72
CA HIS A 72 -0.24 -7.00 -26.64
C HIS A 72 0.08 -8.41 -26.12
N THR A 73 1.35 -8.70 -25.92
CA THR A 73 1.81 -9.92 -25.25
C THR A 73 2.27 -9.58 -23.85
N VAL A 74 1.62 -10.15 -22.85
CA VAL A 74 1.96 -9.99 -21.43
C VAL A 74 2.67 -11.25 -20.97
N THR A 75 3.94 -11.13 -20.63
CA THR A 75 4.75 -12.25 -20.11
C THR A 75 4.66 -12.29 -18.60
N LEU A 76 4.29 -13.44 -18.04
CA LEU A 76 4.09 -13.67 -16.62
C LEU A 76 5.05 -14.77 -16.11
N MET A 77 5.43 -14.64 -14.84
CA MET A 77 5.95 -15.76 -14.05
C MET A 77 4.88 -16.19 -13.04
N SER A 78 4.55 -17.46 -13.02
CA SER A 78 3.56 -18.07 -12.13
C SER A 78 4.17 -19.27 -11.38
N PRO A 79 3.50 -19.86 -10.38
CA PRO A 79 3.96 -21.07 -9.72
C PRO A 79 4.17 -22.27 -10.66
N THR A 80 3.50 -22.27 -11.82
CA THR A 80 3.62 -23.32 -12.84
C THR A 80 4.65 -23.01 -13.93
N GLY A 81 5.32 -21.87 -13.84
CA GLY A 81 6.34 -21.42 -14.78
C GLY A 81 5.96 -20.17 -15.57
N MET A 82 6.66 -19.96 -16.67
CA MET A 82 6.45 -18.82 -17.56
C MET A 82 5.20 -19.01 -18.41
N LEU A 83 4.40 -17.97 -18.50
CA LEU A 83 3.19 -17.91 -19.32
C LEU A 83 3.17 -16.65 -20.18
N GLN A 84 2.49 -16.71 -21.31
CA GLN A 84 2.19 -15.53 -22.13
C GLN A 84 0.69 -15.42 -22.34
N LEU A 85 0.17 -14.23 -22.06
CA LEU A 85 -1.22 -13.86 -22.35
C LEU A 85 -1.23 -12.89 -23.52
N ILE A 86 -2.12 -13.12 -24.46
CA ILE A 86 -2.31 -12.25 -25.62
C ILE A 86 -3.63 -11.50 -25.46
N GLY A 87 -3.60 -10.19 -25.60
CA GLY A 87 -4.79 -9.34 -25.45
C GLY A 87 -4.78 -8.14 -26.38
N ARG A 88 -5.97 -7.64 -26.70
CA ARG A 88 -6.15 -6.42 -27.51
C ARG A 88 -5.97 -5.14 -26.70
N ALA A 89 -6.08 -5.21 -25.38
CA ALA A 89 -5.88 -4.10 -24.47
C ALA A 89 -5.31 -4.58 -23.15
N VAL A 90 -4.48 -3.77 -22.52
CA VAL A 90 -3.93 -3.99 -21.18
C VAL A 90 -4.31 -2.80 -20.30
N VAL A 91 -4.96 -3.10 -19.16
CA VAL A 91 -5.27 -2.10 -18.14
C VAL A 91 -4.27 -2.25 -16.99
N LEU A 92 -3.49 -1.20 -16.74
CA LEU A 92 -2.53 -1.16 -15.65
C LEU A 92 -3.23 -0.70 -14.37
N ALA A 93 -3.46 -1.63 -13.44
CA ALA A 93 -4.09 -1.37 -12.15
C ALA A 93 -3.15 -1.71 -10.98
N MET A 94 -1.86 -1.42 -11.13
CA MET A 94 -0.77 -1.85 -10.26
C MET A 94 -0.68 -1.06 -8.93
N GLY A 95 -1.52 -0.06 -8.72
CA GLY A 95 -1.39 0.87 -7.61
C GLY A 95 -0.15 1.77 -7.74
N CYS A 96 0.34 2.26 -6.61
CA CYS A 96 1.57 3.04 -6.57
C CYS A 96 2.56 2.47 -5.55
N ARG A 97 3.81 2.86 -5.68
CA ARG A 97 4.89 2.47 -4.79
C ARG A 97 5.20 3.60 -3.82
N GLU A 98 5.36 3.27 -2.56
CA GLU A 98 5.85 4.19 -1.55
C GLU A 98 7.31 4.56 -1.82
N ARG A 99 7.66 5.81 -1.55
CA ARG A 99 9.05 6.23 -1.59
C ARG A 99 9.82 5.64 -0.41
N THR A 100 10.88 4.93 -0.73
CA THR A 100 11.78 4.36 0.26
C THR A 100 12.70 5.43 0.85
N ARG A 101 13.38 5.11 1.96
CA ARG A 101 14.40 5.97 2.54
C ARG A 101 15.44 6.45 1.51
N SER A 102 15.86 5.57 0.61
CA SER A 102 16.86 5.91 -0.42
C SER A 102 16.31 6.90 -1.43
N GLU A 103 15.05 6.80 -1.80
CA GLU A 103 14.39 7.71 -2.74
C GLU A 103 14.18 9.10 -2.14
N ILE A 104 13.95 9.20 -0.83
CA ILE A 104 13.89 10.49 -0.10
C ILE A 104 15.27 10.96 0.38
N LYS A 105 16.36 10.23 0.03
CA LYS A 105 17.77 10.61 0.23
C LYS A 105 18.16 10.87 1.68
N ILE A 106 17.65 10.13 2.63
CA ILE A 106 18.06 10.22 4.03
C ILE A 106 19.34 9.39 4.23
N PRO A 107 20.52 10.03 4.51
CA PRO A 107 21.78 9.35 4.69
C PRO A 107 21.88 8.62 6.03
N GLY A 108 22.99 7.94 6.26
CA GLY A 108 23.36 7.29 7.52
C GLY A 108 23.45 5.78 7.42
N SER A 109 23.48 5.09 8.57
CA SER A 109 23.53 3.64 8.66
C SER A 109 22.24 2.98 8.17
N ARG A 110 22.25 1.66 8.01
CA ARG A 110 21.10 0.87 7.52
C ARG A 110 20.63 -0.13 8.58
N PRO A 111 20.04 0.35 9.68
CA PRO A 111 19.45 -0.54 10.67
C PRO A 111 18.21 -1.25 10.11
N ALA A 112 17.85 -2.39 10.68
CA ALA A 112 16.72 -3.19 10.28
C ALA A 112 15.35 -2.48 10.47
N GLY A 113 15.26 -1.55 11.42
CA GLY A 113 14.02 -0.89 11.84
C GLY A 113 13.52 0.25 10.93
N VAL A 114 13.99 0.37 9.68
CA VAL A 114 13.53 1.43 8.76
C VAL A 114 12.59 0.85 7.72
N PHE A 115 11.30 1.15 7.87
CA PHE A 115 10.22 0.65 7.03
C PHE A 115 9.49 1.78 6.30
N THR A 116 8.90 1.48 5.14
CA THR A 116 7.82 2.31 4.61
C THR A 116 6.56 2.06 5.43
N ALA A 117 5.64 3.04 5.46
CA ALA A 117 4.41 2.92 6.24
C ALA A 117 3.54 1.73 5.79
N GLY A 118 3.43 1.48 4.48
CA GLY A 118 2.68 0.35 3.95
C GLY A 118 3.32 -1.01 4.25
N LEU A 119 4.65 -1.10 4.32
CA LEU A 119 5.32 -2.33 4.76
C LEU A 119 5.06 -2.60 6.25
N ALA A 120 5.15 -1.57 7.10
CA ALA A 120 4.80 -1.70 8.51
C ALA A 120 3.32 -2.08 8.69
N GLN A 121 2.42 -1.52 7.87
CA GLN A 121 1.01 -1.87 7.84
C GLN A 121 0.80 -3.35 7.47
N ARG A 122 1.52 -3.84 6.47
CA ARG A 122 1.47 -5.26 6.08
C ARG A 122 1.91 -6.16 7.24
N TYR A 123 3.03 -5.86 7.87
CA TYR A 123 3.51 -6.64 9.02
C TYR A 123 2.45 -6.74 10.12
N ILE A 124 1.86 -5.63 10.49
CA ILE A 124 0.86 -5.61 11.56
C ILE A 124 -0.45 -6.28 11.12
N ASN A 125 -1.00 -5.89 9.97
CA ASN A 125 -2.39 -6.20 9.61
C ASN A 125 -2.55 -7.52 8.85
N ILE A 126 -1.49 -8.03 8.21
CA ILE A 126 -1.52 -9.29 7.46
C ILE A 126 -0.69 -10.37 8.12
N GLU A 127 0.54 -10.03 8.53
CA GLU A 127 1.49 -11.01 9.05
C GLU A 127 1.41 -11.15 10.58
N ASN A 128 0.62 -10.30 11.25
CA ASN A 128 0.49 -10.26 12.72
C ASN A 128 1.85 -10.11 13.43
N LEU A 129 2.74 -9.29 12.87
CA LEU A 129 4.07 -9.02 13.39
C LEU A 129 4.17 -7.56 13.84
N LYS A 130 4.71 -7.33 15.04
CA LYS A 130 5.00 -5.98 15.53
C LYS A 130 6.39 -5.53 15.05
N PRO A 131 6.50 -4.46 14.23
CA PRO A 131 7.78 -4.02 13.66
C PRO A 131 8.78 -3.51 14.69
N GLY A 132 8.31 -3.06 15.86
CA GLY A 132 9.17 -2.55 16.91
C GLY A 132 8.37 -2.11 18.14
N SER A 133 9.06 -1.86 19.24
CA SER A 133 8.47 -1.38 20.50
C SER A 133 8.38 0.16 20.57
N ARG A 134 9.21 0.86 19.82
CA ARG A 134 9.24 2.34 19.69
C ARG A 134 9.28 2.73 18.23
N ALA A 135 8.55 3.77 17.84
CA ALA A 135 8.50 4.23 16.48
C ALA A 135 8.53 5.76 16.38
N VAL A 136 9.17 6.25 15.33
CA VAL A 136 9.07 7.62 14.83
C VAL A 136 8.52 7.54 13.42
N ILE A 137 7.55 8.39 13.09
CA ILE A 137 6.93 8.41 11.77
C ILE A 137 7.34 9.68 11.05
N LEU A 138 7.84 9.51 9.83
CA LEU A 138 8.19 10.60 8.95
C LEU A 138 7.13 10.78 7.87
N GLY A 139 6.50 11.94 7.87
CA GLY A 139 5.41 12.32 6.99
C GLY A 139 4.04 12.22 7.65
N SER A 140 3.24 13.27 7.48
CA SER A 140 1.89 13.42 8.02
C SER A 140 0.78 13.17 6.99
N GLY A 141 1.08 12.45 5.92
CA GLY A 141 0.05 11.94 5.00
C GLY A 141 -0.87 10.94 5.71
N ASP A 142 -2.05 10.68 5.14
CA ASP A 142 -3.06 9.83 5.80
C ASP A 142 -2.52 8.47 6.24
N ILE A 143 -1.68 7.82 5.44
CA ILE A 143 -1.08 6.52 5.81
C ILE A 143 -0.18 6.65 7.03
N GLY A 144 0.64 7.72 7.11
CA GLY A 144 1.48 7.98 8.29
C GLY A 144 0.66 8.18 9.55
N LEU A 145 -0.42 8.96 9.47
CA LEU A 145 -1.33 9.22 10.60
C LEU A 145 -2.05 7.94 11.05
N ILE A 146 -2.59 7.19 10.11
CA ILE A 146 -3.28 5.91 10.39
C ILE A 146 -2.32 4.91 11.03
N MET A 147 -1.06 4.86 10.55
CA MET A 147 -0.06 3.97 11.12
C MET A 147 0.43 4.41 12.49
N ALA A 148 0.47 5.72 12.79
CA ALA A 148 0.74 6.21 14.15
C ALA A 148 -0.27 5.62 15.14
N ARG A 149 -1.55 5.79 14.84
CA ARG A 149 -2.63 5.19 15.64
C ARG A 149 -2.53 3.67 15.70
N ARG A 150 -2.32 3.01 14.56
CA ARG A 150 -2.28 1.55 14.50
C ARG A 150 -1.14 0.97 15.32
N CYS A 151 0.06 1.52 15.20
CA CYS A 151 1.22 1.12 16.01
C CYS A 151 0.95 1.27 17.52
N THR A 152 0.32 2.38 17.92
CA THR A 152 -0.04 2.62 19.33
C THR A 152 -1.02 1.56 19.83
N LEU A 153 -2.03 1.21 19.06
CA LEU A 153 -3.00 0.16 19.41
C LEU A 153 -2.36 -1.22 19.55
N GLU A 154 -1.26 -1.49 18.86
CA GLU A 154 -0.47 -2.73 18.98
C GLU A 154 0.62 -2.65 20.06
N GLY A 155 0.59 -1.61 20.89
CA GLY A 155 1.52 -1.45 22.01
C GLY A 155 2.93 -1.00 21.59
N THR A 156 3.07 -0.33 20.43
CA THR A 156 4.29 0.39 20.06
C THR A 156 4.19 1.83 20.58
N SER A 157 5.21 2.30 21.30
CA SER A 157 5.31 3.71 21.68
C SER A 157 5.66 4.55 20.48
N VAL A 158 4.70 5.38 20.00
CA VAL A 158 4.95 6.32 18.91
C VAL A 158 5.43 7.64 19.49
N GLU A 159 6.71 7.94 19.32
CA GLU A 159 7.37 9.14 19.89
C GLU A 159 6.93 10.43 19.22
N GLY A 160 6.45 10.35 17.97
CA GLY A 160 5.91 11.47 17.24
C GLY A 160 5.86 11.25 15.73
N VAL A 161 5.11 12.14 15.09
CA VAL A 161 5.04 12.27 13.63
C VAL A 161 5.77 13.56 13.25
N TYR A 162 6.69 13.47 12.30
CA TYR A 162 7.53 14.57 11.82
C TYR A 162 7.16 14.90 10.38
N GLU A 163 6.84 16.17 10.14
CA GLU A 163 6.40 16.67 8.83
C GLU A 163 7.29 17.83 8.38
N LEU A 164 7.82 17.74 7.18
CA LEU A 164 8.67 18.78 6.59
C LEU A 164 7.92 20.09 6.35
N MET A 165 6.64 19.98 5.98
CA MET A 165 5.80 21.15 5.71
C MET A 165 5.34 21.82 7.01
N PRO A 166 4.98 23.12 6.98
CA PRO A 166 4.44 23.82 8.15
C PRO A 166 2.97 23.48 8.44
N TYR A 167 2.43 22.42 7.80
CA TYR A 167 1.07 21.93 7.98
C TYR A 167 1.02 20.43 7.75
N ALA A 168 0.02 19.75 8.32
CA ALA A 168 -0.22 18.33 8.08
C ALA A 168 -0.78 18.10 6.67
N ASN A 169 -0.26 17.09 5.97
CA ASN A 169 -0.68 16.74 4.62
C ASN A 169 -1.90 15.80 4.56
N GLY A 170 -2.20 15.11 5.65
CA GLY A 170 -3.36 14.23 5.75
C GLY A 170 -4.65 14.97 6.07
N LEU A 171 -5.76 14.26 5.98
CA LEU A 171 -7.07 14.79 6.30
C LEU A 171 -7.15 15.23 7.76
N ARG A 172 -7.77 16.39 8.03
CA ARG A 172 -7.92 16.94 9.37
C ARG A 172 -8.57 15.95 10.36
N ARG A 173 -9.53 15.17 9.90
CA ARG A 173 -10.15 14.11 10.72
C ARG A 173 -9.13 13.05 11.16
N ASN A 174 -8.15 12.73 10.31
CA ASN A 174 -7.11 11.74 10.64
C ASN A 174 -6.07 12.34 11.59
N VAL A 175 -5.75 13.63 11.48
CA VAL A 175 -4.94 14.31 12.51
C VAL A 175 -5.59 14.15 13.88
N LYS A 176 -6.90 14.51 13.98
CA LYS A 176 -7.63 14.37 15.23
C LYS A 176 -7.70 12.90 15.72
N ASN A 177 -8.24 12.01 14.90
CA ASN A 177 -8.56 10.65 15.32
C ASN A 177 -7.34 9.73 15.44
N CYS A 178 -6.19 10.12 14.88
CA CYS A 178 -4.99 9.28 14.90
C CYS A 178 -3.86 9.86 15.74
N LEU A 179 -3.83 11.17 15.97
CA LEU A 179 -2.80 11.80 16.79
C LEU A 179 -3.37 12.40 18.06
N ASP A 180 -4.31 13.37 17.97
CA ASP A 180 -4.82 14.09 19.14
C ASP A 180 -5.48 13.14 20.15
N ASP A 181 -6.35 12.24 19.67
CA ASP A 181 -7.06 11.28 20.51
C ASP A 181 -6.11 10.24 21.18
N PHE A 182 -4.88 10.11 20.68
CA PHE A 182 -3.86 9.20 21.19
C PHE A 182 -2.69 9.92 21.89
N GLY A 183 -2.72 11.26 21.95
CA GLY A 183 -1.66 12.06 22.52
C GLY A 183 -0.32 11.96 21.79
N ILE A 184 -0.33 11.64 20.48
CA ILE A 184 0.87 11.51 19.67
C ILE A 184 1.27 12.89 19.16
N PRO A 185 2.50 13.39 19.45
CA PRO A 185 2.92 14.71 19.04
C PRO A 185 3.14 14.81 17.53
N LEU A 186 2.66 15.89 16.93
CA LEU A 186 2.92 16.28 15.55
C LEU A 186 3.93 17.44 15.52
N HIS A 187 5.06 17.19 14.91
CA HIS A 187 6.14 18.17 14.72
C HIS A 187 6.13 18.68 13.29
N LEU A 188 5.75 19.92 13.11
CA LEU A 188 5.71 20.60 11.80
C LEU A 188 7.00 21.36 11.54
N SER A 189 7.45 21.35 10.30
CA SER A 189 8.69 21.95 9.78
C SER A 189 10.00 21.20 10.04
N PRO A 190 10.17 20.28 11.02
CA PRO A 190 11.37 19.45 11.08
C PRO A 190 11.28 18.22 10.17
N THR A 191 12.46 17.68 9.80
CA THR A 191 12.58 16.41 9.10
C THR A 191 13.76 15.60 9.63
N VAL A 192 13.81 14.32 9.28
CA VAL A 192 14.93 13.43 9.57
C VAL A 192 16.07 13.73 8.61
N THR A 193 17.21 14.16 9.15
CA THR A 193 18.41 14.49 8.36
C THR A 193 19.38 13.31 8.23
N ARG A 194 19.33 12.36 9.16
CA ARG A 194 20.22 11.20 9.17
C ARG A 194 19.68 10.07 10.03
N VAL A 195 19.91 8.82 9.62
CA VAL A 195 19.68 7.63 10.43
C VAL A 195 21.00 7.15 11.01
N ILE A 196 21.06 6.93 12.33
CA ILE A 196 22.23 6.48 13.06
C ILE A 196 21.84 5.27 13.89
N GLY A 197 22.62 4.20 13.82
CA GLY A 197 22.38 2.97 14.58
C GLY A 197 22.91 1.74 13.84
N HIS A 198 22.83 0.61 14.52
CA HIS A 198 23.24 -0.70 13.98
C HIS A 198 22.08 -1.68 13.90
N ASP A 199 21.05 -1.52 14.75
CA ASP A 199 19.90 -2.44 14.89
C ASP A 199 18.58 -1.70 14.63
#